data_6ec60f65e979a6fbdaca85a502b4ceaf
#
_entry.id   6ec60f65e979a6fbdaca85a502b4ceaf
#
_cell.length_a   1.000
_cell.length_b   1.000
_cell.length_c   1.000
_cell.angle_alpha   90.00
_cell.angle_beta   90.00
_cell.angle_gamma   90.00
#
_symmetry.space_group_name_H-M   'P 1'
#
loop_
_entity.id
_entity.type
_entity.pdbx_description
1 polymer ?
#
loop_
_entity_poly.entity_id
_entity_poly.type
_entity_poly.pdbx_seq_one_letter_code
_entity_poly.pdbx_strand_id
1 'polypeptide(L)'
;MPAATKKPRYQPHPMLAREKNTMAKLAETTGKTFAQWVELARKKGITDKWTLKQWLMKEHGHVSMNADWIVHSALSIDVTDYDVPEPLVDALYSGPKEALRPLHEKVVDAALELGKDVIVTACKTMVPIYRKHVFAELAPVEGGVQVRLALGDTKEGGRLERGDARTPGERLTHCVVLRSPKEVDAEFRKWLARAYELGAEKMEHAVGEAEPPPDLAKALRSSSPAAQTWDTCTPAMRHDFIEWVVSAKAEETRARRVAQAIQRLASGKRRAY
;
A
#
# COMPACT_ATOMS: atom_id res chain seq x y z
N MET A 1 29.22 23.96 -19.41
CA MET A 1 28.41 22.78 -19.10
C MET A 1 27.72 23.04 -17.78
N PRO A 2 26.38 23.10 -17.69
CA PRO A 2 25.72 23.19 -16.39
C PRO A 2 26.03 21.90 -15.62
N ALA A 3 26.49 22.06 -14.36
CA ALA A 3 26.73 20.96 -13.46
C ALA A 3 25.47 20.13 -13.36
N ALA A 4 25.56 18.82 -13.59
CA ALA A 4 24.43 17.91 -13.38
C ALA A 4 23.99 18.05 -11.91
N THR A 5 22.83 18.63 -11.68
CA THR A 5 22.26 18.75 -10.34
C THR A 5 22.12 17.34 -9.77
N LYS A 6 22.89 17.04 -8.72
CA LYS A 6 22.86 15.76 -8.04
C LYS A 6 21.42 15.53 -7.54
N LYS A 7 20.80 14.42 -7.95
CA LYS A 7 19.46 14.04 -7.52
C LYS A 7 19.39 14.07 -5.98
N PRO A 8 18.37 14.70 -5.37
CA PRO A 8 18.23 14.71 -3.92
C PRO A 8 18.13 13.27 -3.39
N ARG A 9 18.71 13.01 -2.22
CA ARG A 9 18.71 11.68 -1.59
C ARG A 9 17.29 11.21 -1.30
N TYR A 10 16.45 12.11 -0.82
CA TYR A 10 15.02 11.84 -0.59
C TYR A 10 14.17 12.63 -1.56
N GLN A 11 13.03 12.09 -1.92
CA GLN A 11 12.12 12.67 -2.90
C GLN A 11 10.70 12.63 -2.37
N PRO A 12 9.81 13.53 -2.83
CA PRO A 12 8.40 13.49 -2.51
C PRO A 12 7.79 12.10 -2.74
N HIS A 13 6.83 11.73 -1.90
CA HIS A 13 6.23 10.41 -2.00
C HIS A 13 5.51 10.24 -3.35
N PRO A 14 5.72 9.12 -4.09
CA PRO A 14 5.12 8.90 -5.41
C PRO A 14 3.59 9.01 -5.46
N MET A 15 2.92 8.76 -4.33
CA MET A 15 1.46 8.95 -4.22
C MET A 15 1.01 10.38 -4.43
N LEU A 16 1.82 11.39 -4.11
CA LEU A 16 1.45 12.80 -4.24
C LEU A 16 1.18 13.20 -5.69
N ALA A 17 1.99 12.70 -6.63
CA ALA A 17 1.74 12.91 -8.05
C ALA A 17 0.43 12.28 -8.51
N ARG A 18 0.14 11.07 -8.02
CA ARG A 18 -1.13 10.37 -8.29
C ARG A 18 -2.32 11.11 -7.66
N GLU A 19 -2.18 11.58 -6.44
CA GLU A 19 -3.17 12.38 -5.74
C GLU A 19 -3.50 13.65 -6.52
N LYS A 20 -2.49 14.46 -6.86
CA LYS A 20 -2.65 15.68 -7.67
C LYS A 20 -3.37 15.40 -8.99
N ASN A 21 -2.97 14.36 -9.72
CA ASN A 21 -3.61 13.95 -10.97
C ASN A 21 -5.07 13.50 -10.78
N THR A 22 -5.35 12.76 -9.71
CA THR A 22 -6.71 12.29 -9.41
C THR A 22 -7.62 13.44 -9.00
N MET A 23 -7.12 14.36 -8.18
CA MET A 23 -7.84 15.59 -7.79
C MET A 23 -8.15 16.49 -8.99
N ALA A 24 -7.20 16.65 -9.91
CA ALA A 24 -7.40 17.44 -11.13
C ALA A 24 -8.52 16.87 -12.01
N LYS A 25 -8.65 15.53 -12.07
CA LYS A 25 -9.67 14.82 -12.86
C LYS A 25 -10.99 14.58 -12.12
N LEU A 26 -11.10 14.99 -10.86
CA LEU A 26 -12.28 14.70 -10.05
C LEU A 26 -13.55 15.32 -10.62
N ALA A 27 -13.45 16.49 -11.24
CA ALA A 27 -14.57 17.16 -11.89
C ALA A 27 -15.12 16.37 -13.10
N GLU A 28 -14.25 15.72 -13.86
CA GLU A 28 -14.64 14.91 -15.01
C GLU A 28 -15.44 13.66 -14.60
N THR A 29 -15.10 13.07 -13.44
CA THR A 29 -15.69 11.82 -12.95
C THR A 29 -16.87 12.01 -12.03
N THR A 30 -16.98 13.18 -11.36
CA THR A 30 -17.99 13.44 -10.31
C THR A 30 -18.82 14.71 -10.54
N GLY A 31 -18.53 15.49 -11.59
CA GLY A 31 -19.19 16.75 -11.88
C GLY A 31 -18.80 17.93 -10.99
N LYS A 32 -17.86 17.74 -10.01
CA LYS A 32 -17.38 18.79 -9.12
C LYS A 32 -15.88 18.71 -8.94
N THR A 33 -15.24 19.87 -8.85
CA THR A 33 -13.82 19.97 -8.52
C THR A 33 -13.55 19.51 -7.08
N PHE A 34 -12.29 19.20 -6.78
CA PHE A 34 -11.89 18.87 -5.42
C PHE A 34 -12.27 19.96 -4.41
N ALA A 35 -12.03 21.23 -4.74
CA ALA A 35 -12.40 22.36 -3.89
C ALA A 35 -13.92 22.43 -3.62
N GLN A 36 -14.74 22.19 -4.64
CA GLN A 36 -16.20 22.16 -4.48
C GLN A 36 -16.66 20.98 -3.60
N TRP A 37 -16.00 19.84 -3.68
CA TRP A 37 -16.27 18.71 -2.81
C TRP A 37 -15.88 19.00 -1.35
N VAL A 38 -14.73 19.64 -1.13
CA VAL A 38 -14.28 20.06 0.20
C VAL A 38 -15.26 21.05 0.82
N GLU A 39 -15.73 22.05 0.03
CA GLU A 39 -16.72 23.00 0.50
C GLU A 39 -18.06 22.35 0.83
N LEU A 40 -18.53 21.44 -0.01
CA LEU A 40 -19.76 20.67 0.23
C LEU A 40 -19.66 19.84 1.51
N ALA A 41 -18.52 19.18 1.72
CA ALA A 41 -18.25 18.39 2.94
C ALA A 41 -18.24 19.28 4.20
N ARG A 42 -17.64 20.47 4.13
CA ARG A 42 -17.69 21.46 5.23
C ARG A 42 -19.10 21.91 5.53
N LYS A 43 -19.89 22.25 4.50
CA LYS A 43 -21.30 22.68 4.64
C LYS A 43 -22.19 21.58 5.22
N LYS A 44 -21.83 20.29 5.04
CA LYS A 44 -22.57 19.19 5.65
C LYS A 44 -22.50 19.19 7.18
N GLY A 45 -21.47 19.80 7.77
CA GLY A 45 -21.34 19.97 9.21
C GLY A 45 -21.00 18.70 10.00
N ILE A 46 -20.62 17.61 9.33
CA ILE A 46 -20.19 16.38 9.98
C ILE A 46 -18.72 16.52 10.38
N THR A 47 -18.44 16.47 11.68
CA THR A 47 -17.07 16.60 12.23
C THR A 47 -16.38 15.26 12.46
N ASP A 48 -17.14 14.16 12.54
CA ASP A 48 -16.58 12.82 12.66
C ASP A 48 -16.04 12.34 11.29
N LYS A 49 -14.76 12.03 11.26
CA LYS A 49 -14.02 11.62 10.07
C LYS A 49 -14.66 10.43 9.35
N TRP A 50 -15.04 9.39 10.12
CA TRP A 50 -15.57 8.16 9.53
C TRP A 50 -16.96 8.38 8.94
N THR A 51 -17.81 9.07 9.68
CA THR A 51 -19.18 9.41 9.25
C THR A 51 -19.16 10.26 7.98
N LEU A 52 -18.28 11.27 7.92
CA LEU A 52 -18.15 12.12 6.73
C LEU A 52 -17.63 11.32 5.52
N LYS A 53 -16.68 10.43 5.73
CA LYS A 53 -16.18 9.51 4.69
C LYS A 53 -17.30 8.60 4.17
N GLN A 54 -18.07 7.98 5.06
CA GLN A 54 -19.19 7.12 4.68
C GLN A 54 -20.25 7.88 3.90
N TRP A 55 -20.53 9.12 4.27
CA TRP A 55 -21.45 9.98 3.54
C TRP A 55 -20.96 10.22 2.09
N LEU A 56 -19.71 10.61 1.89
CA LEU A 56 -19.11 10.79 0.56
C LEU A 56 -19.17 9.51 -0.28
N MET A 57 -18.91 8.36 0.32
CA MET A 57 -18.91 7.08 -0.39
C MET A 57 -20.32 6.60 -0.74
N LYS A 58 -21.27 6.69 0.17
CA LYS A 58 -22.61 6.12 0.01
C LYS A 58 -23.55 7.03 -0.79
N GLU A 59 -23.53 8.33 -0.51
CA GLU A 59 -24.46 9.27 -1.14
C GLU A 59 -23.90 9.86 -2.44
N HIS A 60 -22.55 9.94 -2.56
CA HIS A 60 -21.90 10.58 -3.71
C HIS A 60 -21.02 9.63 -4.53
N GLY A 61 -20.93 8.34 -4.16
CA GLY A 61 -20.23 7.33 -4.94
C GLY A 61 -18.71 7.47 -4.98
N HIS A 62 -18.11 8.28 -4.08
CA HIS A 62 -16.66 8.40 -4.04
C HIS A 62 -15.98 7.08 -3.68
N VAL A 63 -14.86 6.78 -4.35
CA VAL A 63 -13.96 5.72 -3.89
C VAL A 63 -13.29 6.12 -2.58
N SER A 64 -12.96 5.12 -1.75
CA SER A 64 -12.43 5.34 -0.39
C SER A 64 -11.28 6.35 -0.32
N MET A 65 -10.33 6.29 -1.25
CA MET A 65 -9.17 7.18 -1.28
C MET A 65 -9.56 8.64 -1.58
N ASN A 66 -10.45 8.88 -2.55
CA ASN A 66 -10.92 10.24 -2.87
C ASN A 66 -11.70 10.83 -1.69
N ALA A 67 -12.53 10.01 -1.03
CA ALA A 67 -13.26 10.41 0.15
C ALA A 67 -12.31 10.79 1.31
N ASP A 68 -11.23 10.03 1.53
CA ASP A 68 -10.23 10.37 2.55
C ASP A 68 -9.58 11.73 2.30
N TRP A 69 -9.15 12.03 1.09
CA TRP A 69 -8.56 13.32 0.75
C TRP A 69 -9.52 14.49 0.96
N ILE A 70 -10.79 14.33 0.54
CA ILE A 70 -11.82 15.36 0.76
C ILE A 70 -12.06 15.57 2.25
N VAL A 71 -12.18 14.49 3.04
CA VAL A 71 -12.40 14.54 4.48
C VAL A 71 -11.23 15.21 5.20
N HIS A 72 -10.00 14.84 4.90
CA HIS A 72 -8.81 15.43 5.49
C HIS A 72 -8.77 16.95 5.26
N SER A 73 -9.03 17.37 4.02
CA SER A 73 -9.08 18.80 3.68
C SER A 73 -10.29 19.53 4.29
N ALA A 74 -11.45 18.89 4.36
CA ALA A 74 -12.66 19.50 4.90
C ALA A 74 -12.55 19.72 6.41
N LEU A 75 -12.01 18.76 7.14
CA LEU A 75 -11.84 18.79 8.59
C LEU A 75 -10.54 19.46 9.05
N SER A 76 -9.73 19.96 8.11
CA SER A 76 -8.40 20.54 8.38
C SER A 76 -7.53 19.60 9.24
N ILE A 77 -7.63 18.28 8.98
CA ILE A 77 -6.79 17.30 9.64
C ILE A 77 -5.36 17.51 9.13
N ASP A 78 -4.43 17.67 10.07
CA ASP A 78 -3.02 17.87 9.75
C ASP A 78 -2.50 16.67 8.96
N VAL A 79 -2.21 16.91 7.69
CA VAL A 79 -1.68 15.90 6.77
C VAL A 79 -0.17 15.98 6.87
N THR A 80 0.46 14.85 7.16
CA THR A 80 1.92 14.74 7.11
C THR A 80 2.42 15.26 5.77
N ASP A 81 3.32 16.22 5.80
CA ASP A 81 3.93 16.76 4.59
C ASP A 81 4.91 15.75 3.99
N TYR A 82 4.39 14.98 3.03
CA TYR A 82 5.17 14.02 2.26
C TYR A 82 5.88 14.64 1.05
N ASP A 83 5.69 15.95 0.81
CA ASP A 83 6.44 16.71 -0.20
C ASP A 83 7.88 16.99 0.28
N VAL A 84 8.10 17.04 1.61
CA VAL A 84 9.41 17.29 2.23
C VAL A 84 9.78 16.11 3.13
N PRO A 85 10.42 15.07 2.59
CA PRO A 85 10.68 13.82 3.34
C PRO A 85 11.79 13.92 4.40
N GLU A 86 12.73 14.86 4.29
CA GLU A 86 13.86 15.00 5.21
C GLU A 86 13.45 15.14 6.68
N PRO A 87 12.49 16.02 7.06
CA PRO A 87 12.04 16.13 8.45
C PRO A 87 11.44 14.83 9.01
N LEU A 88 10.82 14.01 8.14
CA LEU A 88 10.29 12.71 8.55
C LEU A 88 11.41 11.72 8.86
N VAL A 89 12.48 11.73 8.05
CA VAL A 89 13.66 10.91 8.32
C VAL A 89 14.33 11.37 9.62
N ASP A 90 14.46 12.67 9.83
CA ASP A 90 15.04 13.24 11.07
C ASP A 90 14.23 12.83 12.30
N ALA A 91 12.91 12.87 12.21
CA ALA A 91 12.01 12.41 13.28
C ALA A 91 12.16 10.91 13.56
N LEU A 92 12.29 10.08 12.51
CA LEU A 92 12.47 8.62 12.64
C LEU A 92 13.77 8.26 13.36
N TYR A 93 14.83 9.03 13.14
CA TYR A 93 16.17 8.81 13.71
C TYR A 93 16.52 9.84 14.78
N SER A 94 15.53 10.32 15.55
CA SER A 94 15.74 11.23 16.68
C SER A 94 16.00 10.49 18.00
N GLY A 95 16.64 11.18 18.94
CA GLY A 95 16.91 10.66 20.28
C GLY A 95 17.76 9.39 20.27
N PRO A 96 17.38 8.31 20.98
CA PRO A 96 18.18 7.08 21.08
C PRO A 96 18.49 6.41 19.73
N LYS A 97 17.72 6.72 18.69
CA LYS A 97 17.86 6.15 17.35
C LYS A 97 18.84 6.93 16.46
N GLU A 98 19.34 8.07 16.91
CA GLU A 98 20.27 8.93 16.15
C GLU A 98 21.56 8.18 15.75
N ALA A 99 22.05 7.32 16.63
CA ALA A 99 23.24 6.48 16.38
C ALA A 99 23.03 5.51 15.18
N LEU A 100 21.81 5.23 14.79
CA LEU A 100 21.49 4.36 13.63
C LEU A 100 21.47 5.14 12.29
N ARG A 101 21.49 6.48 12.32
CA ARG A 101 21.42 7.31 11.12
C ARG A 101 22.52 7.02 10.10
N PRO A 102 23.81 6.85 10.45
CA PRO A 102 24.86 6.51 9.50
C PRO A 102 24.64 5.16 8.80
N LEU A 103 24.07 4.18 9.52
CA LEU A 103 23.71 2.88 8.94
C LEU A 103 22.56 3.03 7.95
N HIS A 104 21.51 3.75 8.32
CA HIS A 104 20.39 4.05 7.44
C HIS A 104 20.88 4.70 6.14
N GLU A 105 21.69 5.75 6.24
CA GLU A 105 22.21 6.48 5.08
C GLU A 105 23.05 5.60 4.17
N LYS A 106 23.84 4.69 4.74
CA LYS A 106 24.62 3.74 3.96
C LYS A 106 23.75 2.76 3.17
N VAL A 107 22.62 2.32 3.73
CA VAL A 107 21.65 1.48 3.01
C VAL A 107 20.99 2.27 1.88
N VAL A 108 20.59 3.52 2.15
CA VAL A 108 20.01 4.42 1.14
C VAL A 108 20.98 4.66 -0.01
N ASP A 109 22.26 4.97 0.31
CA ASP A 109 23.29 5.16 -0.73
C ASP A 109 23.47 3.90 -1.57
N ALA A 110 23.54 2.73 -0.96
CA ALA A 110 23.59 1.44 -1.65
C ALA A 110 22.39 1.21 -2.59
N ALA A 111 21.21 1.65 -2.19
CA ALA A 111 20.02 1.55 -3.04
C ALA A 111 20.07 2.55 -4.21
N LEU A 112 20.50 3.78 -3.98
CA LEU A 112 20.65 4.81 -5.02
C LEU A 112 21.71 4.47 -6.07
N GLU A 113 22.72 3.68 -5.72
CA GLU A 113 23.73 3.17 -6.64
C GLU A 113 23.18 2.17 -7.67
N LEU A 114 22.02 1.55 -7.41
CA LEU A 114 21.43 0.53 -8.29
C LEU A 114 20.84 1.12 -9.58
N GLY A 115 20.34 2.36 -9.55
CA GLY A 115 19.79 2.98 -10.75
C GLY A 115 19.26 4.39 -10.56
N LYS A 116 19.16 5.12 -11.66
CA LYS A 116 18.65 6.51 -11.68
C LYS A 116 17.13 6.58 -11.41
N ASP A 117 16.42 5.48 -11.56
CA ASP A 117 14.99 5.32 -11.36
C ASP A 117 14.61 4.95 -9.91
N VAL A 118 15.60 4.82 -9.03
CA VAL A 118 15.37 4.62 -7.59
C VAL A 118 14.80 5.90 -6.98
N ILE A 119 13.67 5.78 -6.28
CA ILE A 119 13.04 6.84 -5.50
C ILE A 119 13.08 6.44 -4.03
N VAL A 120 13.71 7.25 -3.20
CA VAL A 120 13.71 7.11 -1.74
C VAL A 120 12.81 8.20 -1.17
N THR A 121 11.84 7.83 -0.37
CA THR A 121 10.96 8.79 0.31
C THR A 121 10.81 8.41 1.78
N ALA A 122 10.12 9.23 2.57
CA ALA A 122 9.90 8.92 3.98
C ALA A 122 8.41 8.94 4.33
N CYS A 123 8.04 8.06 5.24
CA CYS A 123 6.78 8.05 5.95
C CYS A 123 7.04 8.26 7.44
N LYS A 124 5.98 8.42 8.24
CA LYS A 124 6.09 8.62 9.71
C LYS A 124 6.84 7.50 10.44
N THR A 125 6.79 6.28 9.93
CA THR A 125 7.31 5.09 10.62
C THR A 125 8.38 4.33 9.84
N MET A 126 8.62 4.69 8.58
CA MET A 126 9.51 3.95 7.68
C MET A 126 10.00 4.80 6.52
N VAL A 127 11.02 4.32 5.84
CA VAL A 127 11.57 4.91 4.60
C VAL A 127 11.45 3.88 3.48
N PRO A 128 10.37 3.95 2.67
CA PRO A 128 10.21 3.06 1.52
C PRO A 128 11.10 3.50 0.36
N ILE A 129 11.59 2.52 -0.39
CA ILE A 129 12.42 2.67 -1.59
C ILE A 129 11.71 2.03 -2.76
N TYR A 130 11.54 2.80 -3.82
CA TYR A 130 10.80 2.40 -5.02
C TYR A 130 11.70 2.32 -6.24
N ARG A 131 11.33 1.44 -7.14
CA ARG A 131 11.62 1.52 -8.57
C ARG A 131 10.31 1.88 -9.28
N LYS A 132 9.61 0.99 -9.98
CA LYS A 132 8.18 1.16 -10.33
C LYS A 132 7.29 0.86 -9.13
N HIS A 133 7.70 -0.10 -8.32
CA HIS A 133 7.04 -0.54 -7.10
C HIS A 133 7.99 -0.46 -5.93
N VAL A 134 7.48 -0.49 -4.70
CA VAL A 134 8.31 -0.59 -3.51
C VAL A 134 9.09 -1.92 -3.57
N PHE A 135 10.43 -1.83 -3.41
CA PHE A 135 11.28 -3.01 -3.39
C PHE A 135 12.06 -3.16 -2.08
N ALA A 136 12.19 -2.08 -1.32
CA ALA A 136 12.76 -2.11 0.01
C ALA A 136 12.07 -1.11 0.93
N GLU A 137 12.14 -1.34 2.23
CA GLU A 137 11.62 -0.47 3.28
C GLU A 137 12.56 -0.52 4.47
N LEU A 138 12.94 0.64 4.99
CA LEU A 138 13.82 0.79 6.14
C LEU A 138 13.03 1.31 7.33
N ALA A 139 13.24 0.73 8.51
CA ALA A 139 12.72 1.24 9.77
C ALA A 139 13.77 1.06 10.88
N PRO A 140 13.94 2.06 11.79
CA PRO A 140 14.76 1.86 12.95
C PRO A 140 14.06 0.92 13.93
N VAL A 141 14.78 -0.11 14.37
CA VAL A 141 14.35 -1.07 15.40
C VAL A 141 15.34 -1.07 16.55
N GLU A 142 15.04 -1.80 17.63
CA GLU A 142 15.97 -1.96 18.73
C GLU A 142 17.30 -2.57 18.24
N GLY A 143 18.38 -1.87 18.46
CA GLY A 143 19.74 -2.31 18.14
C GLY A 143 20.09 -2.33 16.63
N GLY A 144 19.27 -1.73 15.72
CA GLY A 144 19.59 -1.74 14.30
C GLY A 144 18.58 -1.07 13.37
N VAL A 145 18.80 -1.27 12.10
CA VAL A 145 17.88 -0.89 11.04
C VAL A 145 17.31 -2.15 10.39
N GLN A 146 16.01 -2.35 10.51
CA GLN A 146 15.32 -3.39 9.78
C GLN A 146 15.17 -2.97 8.32
N VAL A 147 15.57 -3.84 7.41
CA VAL A 147 15.35 -3.67 5.97
C VAL A 147 14.44 -4.79 5.50
N ARG A 148 13.26 -4.42 5.03
CA ARG A 148 12.34 -5.36 4.37
C ARG A 148 12.56 -5.29 2.87
N LEU A 149 12.53 -6.45 2.20
CA LEU A 149 12.92 -6.60 0.80
C LEU A 149 11.88 -7.38 0.00
N ALA A 150 11.63 -6.94 -1.23
CA ALA A 150 10.77 -7.63 -2.20
C ALA A 150 11.56 -8.73 -2.92
N LEU A 151 11.69 -9.89 -2.32
CA LEU A 151 12.52 -10.98 -2.84
C LEU A 151 11.72 -12.19 -3.39
N GLY A 152 10.38 -12.11 -3.38
CA GLY A 152 9.51 -13.18 -3.92
C GLY A 152 9.76 -14.52 -3.21
N ASP A 153 10.09 -15.54 -3.99
CA ASP A 153 10.32 -16.91 -3.53
C ASP A 153 11.81 -17.22 -3.20
N THR A 154 12.60 -16.17 -2.97
CA THR A 154 14.00 -16.34 -2.52
C THR A 154 14.01 -17.17 -1.23
N LYS A 155 14.93 -18.13 -1.15
CA LYS A 155 15.09 -18.96 0.07
C LYS A 155 15.71 -18.13 1.19
N GLU A 156 15.19 -18.32 2.38
CA GLU A 156 15.76 -17.81 3.63
C GLU A 156 17.12 -18.44 3.89
N GLY A 157 17.95 -17.76 4.65
CA GLY A 157 19.25 -18.31 5.05
C GLY A 157 20.18 -17.22 5.60
N GLY A 158 21.08 -17.62 6.49
CA GLY A 158 21.98 -16.70 7.18
C GLY A 158 21.20 -15.70 8.02
N ARG A 159 21.32 -14.42 7.73
CA ARG A 159 20.60 -13.31 8.41
C ARG A 159 19.36 -12.82 7.64
N LEU A 160 19.03 -13.46 6.49
CA LEU A 160 17.81 -13.17 5.75
C LEU A 160 16.66 -14.05 6.25
N GLU A 161 15.64 -13.42 6.79
CA GLU A 161 14.47 -14.07 7.35
C GLU A 161 13.21 -13.79 6.50
N ARG A 162 12.23 -14.66 6.58
CA ARG A 162 10.91 -14.38 6.03
C ARG A 162 10.26 -13.29 6.86
N GLY A 163 9.81 -12.24 6.20
CA GLY A 163 9.07 -11.17 6.86
C GLY A 163 7.60 -11.55 7.05
N ASP A 164 7.01 -11.15 8.17
CA ASP A 164 5.56 -11.25 8.35
C ASP A 164 4.85 -10.35 7.35
N ALA A 165 3.92 -10.91 6.59
CA ALA A 165 3.08 -10.15 5.69
C ALA A 165 2.10 -9.28 6.51
N ARG A 166 2.16 -7.96 6.35
CA ARG A 166 1.23 -7.01 6.99
C ARG A 166 -0.14 -7.03 6.31
N THR A 167 -0.15 -7.39 5.03
CA THR A 167 -1.36 -7.51 4.21
C THR A 167 -1.21 -8.68 3.24
N PRO A 168 -2.31 -9.34 2.87
CA PRO A 168 -2.29 -10.36 1.84
C PRO A 168 -1.67 -9.85 0.54
N GLY A 169 -0.75 -10.61 -0.04
CA GLY A 169 -0.07 -10.24 -1.29
C GLY A 169 0.97 -9.13 -1.15
N GLU A 170 1.47 -8.86 0.06
CA GLU A 170 2.53 -7.89 0.28
C GLU A 170 3.82 -8.26 -0.48
N ARG A 171 4.42 -7.26 -1.16
CA ARG A 171 5.66 -7.45 -1.93
C ARG A 171 6.90 -7.70 -1.07
N LEU A 172 6.93 -7.10 0.12
CA LEU A 172 8.08 -7.15 1.01
C LEU A 172 8.08 -8.46 1.80
N THR A 173 8.55 -9.51 1.17
CA THR A 173 8.48 -10.90 1.63
C THR A 173 9.57 -11.31 2.61
N HIS A 174 10.67 -10.55 2.67
CA HIS A 174 11.83 -10.87 3.50
C HIS A 174 12.26 -9.69 4.33
N CYS A 175 12.99 -9.95 5.41
CA CYS A 175 13.59 -8.92 6.23
C CYS A 175 14.99 -9.33 6.72
N VAL A 176 15.80 -8.32 7.00
CA VAL A 176 17.08 -8.44 7.67
C VAL A 176 17.25 -7.26 8.63
N VAL A 177 17.80 -7.48 9.80
CA VAL A 177 18.17 -6.43 10.74
C VAL A 177 19.69 -6.20 10.64
N LEU A 178 20.06 -5.03 10.16
CA LEU A 178 21.46 -4.58 10.12
C LEU A 178 21.80 -3.83 11.41
N ARG A 179 22.92 -4.17 12.03
CA ARG A 179 23.35 -3.60 13.31
C ARG A 179 24.54 -2.65 13.17
N SER A 180 25.24 -2.72 12.05
CA SER A 180 26.38 -1.86 11.78
C SER A 180 26.51 -1.54 10.28
N PRO A 181 27.15 -0.40 9.93
CA PRO A 181 27.44 -0.07 8.52
C PRO A 181 28.30 -1.11 7.79
N LYS A 182 29.04 -1.98 8.49
CA LYS A 182 29.85 -3.04 7.87
C LYS A 182 28.98 -4.16 7.29
N GLU A 183 27.74 -4.30 7.79
CA GLU A 183 26.80 -5.31 7.32
C GLU A 183 26.07 -4.94 6.00
N VAL A 184 26.29 -3.71 5.51
CA VAL A 184 25.97 -3.34 4.12
C VAL A 184 27.06 -3.89 3.19
N ASP A 185 27.26 -5.19 3.29
CA ASP A 185 28.29 -5.98 2.63
C ASP A 185 27.83 -6.52 1.27
N ALA A 186 28.65 -7.36 0.64
CA ALA A 186 28.37 -7.93 -0.67
C ALA A 186 27.12 -8.82 -0.68
N GLU A 187 26.85 -9.54 0.42
CA GLU A 187 25.67 -10.38 0.54
C GLU A 187 24.38 -9.54 0.61
N PHE A 188 24.35 -8.54 1.48
CA PHE A 188 23.22 -7.61 1.56
C PHE A 188 22.98 -6.87 0.23
N ARG A 189 24.04 -6.39 -0.42
CA ARG A 189 23.96 -5.73 -1.73
C ARG A 189 23.39 -6.65 -2.82
N LYS A 190 23.66 -7.95 -2.77
CA LYS A 190 23.05 -8.95 -3.64
C LYS A 190 21.51 -9.02 -3.45
N TRP A 191 21.06 -9.08 -2.21
CA TRP A 191 19.61 -9.09 -1.93
C TRP A 191 18.95 -7.78 -2.37
N LEU A 192 19.59 -6.65 -2.09
CA LEU A 192 19.07 -5.33 -2.47
C LEU A 192 18.97 -5.17 -3.99
N ALA A 193 19.98 -5.63 -4.73
CA ALA A 193 19.97 -5.64 -6.19
C ALA A 193 18.87 -6.56 -6.75
N ARG A 194 18.69 -7.75 -6.18
CA ARG A 194 17.61 -8.65 -6.59
C ARG A 194 16.24 -8.03 -6.32
N ALA A 195 16.03 -7.41 -5.18
CA ALA A 195 14.80 -6.71 -4.85
C ALA A 195 14.52 -5.54 -5.82
N TYR A 196 15.56 -4.79 -6.21
CA TYR A 196 15.47 -3.72 -7.20
C TYR A 196 15.03 -4.25 -8.58
N GLU A 197 15.57 -5.38 -9.06
CA GLU A 197 15.13 -6.02 -10.31
C GLU A 197 13.64 -6.37 -10.25
N LEU A 198 13.21 -7.05 -9.19
CA LEU A 198 11.81 -7.39 -8.95
C LEU A 198 10.91 -6.16 -8.76
N GLY A 199 11.47 -5.04 -8.30
CA GLY A 199 10.78 -3.76 -8.19
C GLY A 199 10.35 -3.15 -9.53
N ALA A 200 10.92 -3.58 -10.65
CA ALA A 200 10.49 -3.20 -11.99
C ALA A 200 9.30 -4.01 -12.49
N GLU A 201 9.17 -5.22 -12.01
CA GLU A 201 8.15 -6.17 -12.46
C GLU A 201 6.81 -5.82 -11.83
N LYS A 202 5.75 -5.86 -12.64
CA LYS A 202 4.41 -5.93 -12.09
C LYS A 202 4.33 -7.29 -11.40
N MET A 203 4.17 -7.31 -10.06
CA MET A 203 3.75 -8.58 -9.48
C MET A 203 2.45 -8.96 -10.18
N GLU A 204 2.50 -10.01 -10.97
CA GLU A 204 1.32 -10.83 -11.06
C GLU A 204 1.10 -11.26 -9.62
N HIS A 205 0.08 -10.69 -8.99
CA HIS A 205 -0.40 -11.30 -7.77
C HIS A 205 -0.64 -12.75 -8.19
N ALA A 206 0.19 -13.66 -7.68
CA ALA A 206 -0.19 -15.04 -7.60
C ALA A 206 -1.32 -15.15 -6.55
N VAL A 207 -2.39 -14.41 -6.79
CA VAL A 207 -3.71 -14.83 -6.44
C VAL A 207 -3.93 -15.91 -7.48
N GLY A 208 -3.36 -17.10 -7.24
CA GLY A 208 -3.76 -18.30 -7.93
C GLY A 208 -5.28 -18.25 -7.96
N GLU A 209 -5.91 -18.74 -9.00
CA GLU A 209 -7.37 -18.85 -9.01
C GLU A 209 -7.76 -19.55 -7.71
N ALA A 210 -7.98 -18.75 -6.67
CA ALA A 210 -8.37 -19.28 -5.39
C ALA A 210 -9.77 -19.82 -5.64
N GLU A 211 -9.88 -21.14 -5.63
CA GLU A 211 -11.17 -21.78 -5.78
C GLU A 211 -12.08 -21.30 -4.65
N PRO A 212 -13.30 -20.88 -4.97
CA PRO A 212 -14.23 -20.47 -3.95
C PRO A 212 -14.47 -21.63 -2.98
N PRO A 213 -14.51 -21.38 -1.66
CA PRO A 213 -14.79 -22.42 -0.68
C PRO A 213 -16.12 -23.12 -1.01
N PRO A 214 -16.29 -24.40 -0.61
CA PRO A 214 -17.39 -25.25 -1.07
C PRO A 214 -18.78 -24.66 -0.92
N ASP A 215 -19.03 -23.92 0.16
CA ASP A 215 -20.27 -23.23 0.45
C ASP A 215 -20.54 -22.06 -0.51
N LEU A 216 -19.53 -21.22 -0.78
CA LEU A 216 -19.62 -20.14 -1.75
C LEU A 216 -19.74 -20.70 -3.18
N ALA A 217 -18.97 -21.73 -3.52
CA ALA A 217 -19.06 -22.40 -4.82
C ALA A 217 -20.44 -22.99 -5.08
N LYS A 218 -21.05 -23.63 -4.08
CA LYS A 218 -22.41 -24.15 -4.14
C LYS A 218 -23.42 -23.02 -4.37
N ALA A 219 -23.30 -21.94 -3.64
CA ALA A 219 -24.20 -20.79 -3.75
C ALA A 219 -24.06 -20.07 -5.11
N LEU A 220 -22.86 -19.96 -5.66
CA LEU A 220 -22.63 -19.42 -7.02
C LEU A 220 -23.31 -20.27 -8.09
N ARG A 221 -23.19 -21.60 -8.02
CA ARG A 221 -23.88 -22.51 -8.95
C ARG A 221 -25.40 -22.40 -8.90
N SER A 222 -25.95 -22.00 -7.76
CA SER A 222 -27.41 -21.83 -7.57
C SER A 222 -27.93 -20.46 -8.02
N SER A 223 -27.05 -19.52 -8.46
CA SER A 223 -27.45 -18.17 -8.90
C SER A 223 -26.73 -17.78 -10.18
N SER A 224 -27.40 -17.98 -11.32
CA SER A 224 -26.85 -17.63 -12.63
C SER A 224 -26.38 -16.18 -12.74
N PRO A 225 -27.10 -15.13 -12.26
CA PRO A 225 -26.61 -13.76 -12.29
C PRO A 225 -25.35 -13.53 -11.45
N ALA A 226 -25.26 -14.19 -10.30
CA ALA A 226 -24.07 -14.09 -9.45
C ALA A 226 -22.86 -14.78 -10.10
N ALA A 227 -23.05 -15.95 -10.71
CA ALA A 227 -22.00 -16.68 -11.44
C ALA A 227 -21.47 -15.87 -12.62
N GLN A 228 -22.33 -15.28 -13.44
CA GLN A 228 -21.93 -14.42 -14.55
C GLN A 228 -21.08 -13.23 -14.08
N THR A 229 -21.48 -12.56 -13.01
CA THR A 229 -20.70 -11.46 -12.44
C THR A 229 -19.37 -11.96 -11.87
N TRP A 230 -19.35 -13.12 -11.19
CA TRP A 230 -18.16 -13.77 -10.67
C TRP A 230 -17.14 -14.07 -11.77
N ASP A 231 -17.57 -14.57 -12.91
CA ASP A 231 -16.70 -14.88 -14.04
C ASP A 231 -16.04 -13.63 -14.65
N THR A 232 -16.67 -12.47 -14.49
CA THR A 232 -16.10 -11.17 -14.91
C THR A 232 -15.21 -10.52 -13.82
N CYS A 233 -15.16 -11.07 -12.61
CA CYS A 233 -14.28 -10.59 -11.55
C CYS A 233 -12.82 -10.92 -11.85
N THR A 234 -11.94 -9.98 -11.55
CA THR A 234 -10.49 -10.26 -11.56
C THR A 234 -10.13 -11.24 -10.45
N PRO A 235 -8.99 -11.94 -10.52
CA PRO A 235 -8.50 -12.81 -9.45
C PRO A 235 -8.48 -12.11 -8.08
N ALA A 236 -8.05 -10.84 -8.02
CA ALA A 236 -8.06 -10.05 -6.79
C ALA A 236 -9.48 -9.83 -6.23
N MET A 237 -10.46 -9.52 -7.08
CA MET A 237 -11.85 -9.36 -6.65
C MET A 237 -12.44 -10.67 -6.14
N ARG A 238 -12.13 -11.80 -6.78
CA ARG A 238 -12.54 -13.14 -6.31
C ARG A 238 -11.93 -13.45 -4.95
N HIS A 239 -10.65 -13.14 -4.79
CA HIS A 239 -9.94 -13.31 -3.52
C HIS A 239 -10.57 -12.51 -2.38
N ASP A 240 -10.96 -11.24 -2.62
CA ASP A 240 -11.64 -10.40 -1.62
C ASP A 240 -12.94 -11.06 -1.11
N PHE A 241 -13.75 -11.63 -2.01
CA PHE A 241 -14.96 -12.36 -1.63
C PHE A 241 -14.65 -13.61 -0.83
N ILE A 242 -13.64 -14.38 -1.27
CA ILE A 242 -13.22 -15.63 -0.61
C ILE A 242 -12.72 -15.31 0.79
N GLU A 243 -11.79 -14.37 0.93
CA GLU A 243 -11.23 -13.98 2.21
C GLU A 243 -12.30 -13.46 3.18
N TRP A 244 -13.21 -12.62 2.67
CA TRP A 244 -14.32 -12.12 3.48
C TRP A 244 -15.21 -13.24 4.02
N VAL A 245 -15.50 -14.26 3.22
CA VAL A 245 -16.29 -15.42 3.65
C VAL A 245 -15.49 -16.29 4.63
N VAL A 246 -14.23 -16.60 4.33
CA VAL A 246 -13.39 -17.49 5.12
C VAL A 246 -12.99 -16.89 6.47
N SER A 247 -12.80 -15.57 6.55
CA SER A 247 -12.50 -14.89 7.82
C SER A 247 -13.62 -14.90 8.85
N ALA A 248 -14.83 -15.38 8.50
CA ALA A 248 -15.90 -15.58 9.45
C ALA A 248 -15.63 -16.77 10.39
N LYS A 249 -15.43 -16.51 11.68
CA LYS A 249 -15.15 -17.54 12.69
C LYS A 249 -16.38 -18.37 13.08
N ALA A 250 -17.57 -17.74 13.09
CA ALA A 250 -18.84 -18.40 13.41
C ALA A 250 -19.54 -18.84 12.14
N GLU A 251 -20.09 -20.07 12.15
CA GLU A 251 -20.78 -20.66 11.00
C GLU A 251 -21.97 -19.83 10.53
N GLU A 252 -22.77 -19.30 11.46
CA GLU A 252 -23.88 -18.40 11.15
C GLU A 252 -23.43 -17.12 10.44
N THR A 253 -22.30 -16.52 10.90
CA THR A 253 -21.70 -15.35 10.24
C THR A 253 -21.22 -15.71 8.85
N ARG A 254 -20.64 -16.89 8.67
CA ARG A 254 -20.15 -17.38 7.39
C ARG A 254 -21.31 -17.59 6.42
N ALA A 255 -22.39 -18.25 6.84
CA ALA A 255 -23.59 -18.46 6.02
C ALA A 255 -24.19 -17.12 5.57
N ARG A 256 -24.29 -16.14 6.50
CA ARG A 256 -24.77 -14.79 6.19
C ARG A 256 -23.87 -14.09 5.17
N ARG A 257 -22.54 -14.20 5.29
CA ARG A 257 -21.60 -13.59 4.33
C ARG A 257 -21.69 -14.25 2.96
N VAL A 258 -21.86 -15.55 2.87
CA VAL A 258 -22.12 -16.25 1.59
C VAL A 258 -23.38 -15.69 0.93
N ALA A 259 -24.49 -15.60 1.66
CA ALA A 259 -25.74 -15.04 1.13
C ALA A 259 -25.57 -13.59 0.64
N GLN A 260 -24.86 -12.75 1.40
CA GLN A 260 -24.58 -11.37 1.02
C GLN A 260 -23.65 -11.29 -0.22
N ALA A 261 -22.65 -12.18 -0.33
CA ALA A 261 -21.79 -12.26 -1.51
C ALA A 261 -22.61 -12.53 -2.77
N ILE A 262 -23.49 -13.52 -2.72
CA ILE A 262 -24.38 -13.86 -3.83
C ILE A 262 -25.31 -12.71 -4.19
N GLN A 263 -25.92 -12.05 -3.21
CA GLN A 263 -26.79 -10.89 -3.44
C GLN A 263 -26.02 -9.73 -4.14
N ARG A 264 -24.80 -9.45 -3.69
CA ARG A 264 -23.96 -8.40 -4.29
C ARG A 264 -23.57 -8.74 -5.72
N LEU A 265 -23.11 -9.95 -5.95
CA LEU A 265 -22.74 -10.44 -7.28
C LEU A 265 -23.95 -10.45 -8.22
N ALA A 266 -25.12 -10.93 -7.77
CA ALA A 266 -26.34 -10.92 -8.57
C ALA A 266 -26.79 -9.50 -8.96
N SER A 267 -26.43 -8.48 -8.16
CA SER A 267 -26.67 -7.07 -8.49
C SER A 267 -25.52 -6.41 -9.27
N GLY A 268 -24.59 -7.18 -9.83
CA GLY A 268 -23.46 -6.69 -10.63
C GLY A 268 -22.31 -6.06 -9.82
N LYS A 269 -22.34 -6.13 -8.48
CA LYS A 269 -21.31 -5.57 -7.62
C LYS A 269 -20.14 -6.53 -7.50
N ARG A 270 -18.93 -6.05 -7.82
CA ARG A 270 -17.69 -6.83 -7.87
C ARG A 270 -16.80 -6.66 -6.62
N ARG A 271 -17.32 -6.19 -5.50
CA ARG A 271 -16.63 -6.03 -4.21
C ARG A 271 -17.39 -6.68 -3.09
N ALA A 272 -16.67 -7.34 -2.17
CA ALA A 272 -17.25 -8.06 -1.04
C ALA A 272 -17.88 -7.13 0.01
N TYR A 273 -17.38 -5.91 0.12
CA TYR A 273 -17.85 -4.90 1.10
C TYR A 273 -17.70 -3.48 0.56
#